data_d61cf611fe79beb900ed5b7f955c8d59
#
_entry.id   d61cf611fe79beb900ed5b7f955c8d59
#
_cell.length_a   1.000
_cell.length_b   1.000
_cell.length_c   1.000
_cell.angle_alpha   90.00
_cell.angle_beta   90.00
_cell.angle_gamma   90.00
#
_symmetry.space_group_name_H-M   'P 1'
#
loop_
_entity.id
_entity.type
_entity.pdbx_description
1 polymer ?
#
loop_
_entity_poly.entity_id
_entity_poly.type
_entity_poly.pdbx_seq_one_letter_code
_entity_poly.pdbx_strand_id
1 'polypeptide(L)'
;MENITKNFIAPFSFIIIVPILLFLLLKKNTTIPHNILPNKFSISILTILLLYGFLSIKLFPQNFTGNKNIDNSQPTYNDQGFPFWIISITLIIIICLKWKNFPKKFSENFIPIIITFNIFGLLFVSYLYFRDKNAYHNKENDNYSPFFKFYRGLNFHPKIANVDVKQLTNCRFGMIAWQLIIIIFAFFSYYTSGFNTAMWVTVILQTIYIGKFFYWETGYFNTLDITLDRAGYYICWGCLVFVPAFYTFTTYYLINNPVNISLLTNSIIFILGILFTYLNYQVDQQKEEFKKNSNTIIWGKPAEYMEVKYEKDGKEKDGKLLLSGWWGLSRHMNYTFEILLSSCWSVVAYQNGFTPFIYVAYIIALLVHRIYRDEEKCKDKYGKYWDEYCEKVKFRLIPGIY
;
A
#
# COMPACT_ATOMS: atom_id res chain seq x y z
N MET A 1 18.46 -18.90 15.85
CA MET A 1 17.55 -19.04 14.71
C MET A 1 16.93 -17.71 14.30
N GLU A 2 16.36 -16.93 15.19
CA GLU A 2 15.73 -15.63 14.92
C GLU A 2 16.63 -14.64 14.16
N ASN A 3 17.90 -14.54 14.55
CA ASN A 3 18.89 -13.65 13.90
C ASN A 3 19.20 -14.08 12.45
N ILE A 4 19.25 -15.37 12.16
CA ILE A 4 19.47 -15.89 10.79
C ILE A 4 18.22 -15.64 9.94
N THR A 5 17.03 -15.87 10.48
CA THR A 5 15.76 -15.62 9.78
C THR A 5 15.64 -14.14 9.40
N LYS A 6 15.90 -13.24 10.34
CA LYS A 6 15.81 -11.79 10.12
C LYS A 6 16.88 -11.28 9.15
N ASN A 7 18.13 -11.72 9.29
CA ASN A 7 19.25 -11.18 8.51
C ASN A 7 19.42 -11.80 7.12
N PHE A 8 18.91 -13.01 6.87
CA PHE A 8 19.14 -13.73 5.61
C PHE A 8 17.86 -14.30 4.99
N ILE A 9 17.07 -15.08 5.73
CA ILE A 9 15.94 -15.82 5.14
C ILE A 9 14.88 -14.86 4.60
N ALA A 10 14.40 -13.92 5.42
CA ALA A 10 13.38 -12.97 4.99
C ALA A 10 13.88 -12.08 3.82
N PRO A 11 15.05 -11.41 3.90
CA PRO A 11 15.57 -10.64 2.77
C PRO A 11 15.76 -11.48 1.51
N PHE A 12 16.32 -12.69 1.62
CA PHE A 12 16.51 -13.59 0.47
C PHE A 12 15.19 -13.93 -0.20
N SER A 13 14.19 -14.30 0.59
CA SER A 13 12.86 -14.62 0.06
C SER A 13 12.24 -13.44 -0.69
N PHE A 14 12.30 -12.25 -0.12
CA PHE A 14 11.74 -11.06 -0.76
C PHE A 14 12.52 -10.59 -1.99
N ILE A 15 13.84 -10.68 -1.98
CA ILE A 15 14.68 -10.19 -3.09
C ILE A 15 14.70 -11.16 -4.27
N ILE A 16 14.68 -12.48 -4.00
CA ILE A 16 14.86 -13.51 -5.04
C ILE A 16 13.56 -14.24 -5.34
N ILE A 17 12.88 -14.77 -4.31
CA ILE A 17 11.73 -15.66 -4.52
C ILE A 17 10.50 -14.88 -4.95
N VAL A 18 10.19 -13.75 -4.29
CA VAL A 18 8.97 -12.98 -4.59
C VAL A 18 8.93 -12.48 -6.04
N PRO A 19 10.00 -11.87 -6.62
CA PRO A 19 9.97 -11.48 -8.04
C PRO A 19 9.76 -12.64 -8.99
N ILE A 20 10.37 -13.80 -8.70
CA ILE A 20 10.21 -15.02 -9.54
C ILE A 20 8.77 -15.52 -9.45
N LEU A 21 8.20 -15.64 -8.24
CA LEU A 21 6.81 -16.07 -8.06
C LEU A 21 5.83 -15.11 -8.73
N LEU A 22 6.07 -13.80 -8.61
CA LEU A 22 5.26 -12.77 -9.25
C LEU A 22 5.28 -12.91 -10.78
N PHE A 23 6.46 -13.09 -11.37
CA PHE A 23 6.61 -13.33 -12.80
C PHE A 23 5.88 -14.61 -13.24
N LEU A 24 6.05 -15.72 -12.51
CA LEU A 24 5.37 -16.98 -12.81
C LEU A 24 3.85 -16.86 -12.69
N LEU A 25 3.36 -16.14 -11.68
CA LEU A 25 1.94 -15.86 -11.48
C LEU A 25 1.35 -15.09 -12.67
N LEU A 26 2.00 -14.02 -13.11
CA LEU A 26 1.56 -13.23 -14.27
C LEU A 26 1.61 -14.06 -15.55
N LYS A 27 2.71 -14.78 -15.80
CA LYS A 27 2.89 -15.61 -16.99
C LYS A 27 1.88 -16.76 -17.08
N LYS A 28 1.58 -17.41 -15.96
CA LYS A 28 0.59 -18.52 -15.91
C LYS A 28 -0.83 -18.04 -16.21
N ASN A 29 -1.17 -16.82 -15.82
CA ASN A 29 -2.53 -16.29 -15.89
C ASN A 29 -2.76 -15.34 -17.07
N THR A 30 -1.95 -15.43 -18.13
CA THR A 30 -2.17 -14.68 -19.35
C THR A 30 -2.44 -15.60 -20.54
N THR A 31 -3.44 -15.22 -21.33
CA THR A 31 -3.72 -15.80 -22.66
C THR A 31 -3.24 -14.87 -23.79
N ILE A 32 -2.82 -13.66 -23.45
CA ILE A 32 -2.37 -12.65 -24.39
C ILE A 32 -0.94 -12.98 -24.84
N PRO A 33 -0.67 -13.10 -26.17
CA PRO A 33 0.68 -13.25 -26.68
C PRO A 33 1.56 -12.06 -26.23
N HIS A 34 2.72 -12.34 -25.67
CA HIS A 34 3.61 -11.30 -25.16
C HIS A 34 5.08 -11.64 -25.38
N ASN A 35 5.87 -10.61 -25.61
CA ASN A 35 7.31 -10.69 -25.48
C ASN A 35 7.67 -10.53 -24.00
N ILE A 36 8.69 -11.21 -23.53
CA ILE A 36 9.15 -11.13 -22.14
C ILE A 36 10.15 -9.98 -21.93
N LEU A 37 10.93 -9.67 -22.94
CA LEU A 37 12.02 -8.70 -22.84
C LEU A 37 11.53 -7.25 -22.78
N PRO A 38 12.21 -6.39 -22.00
CA PRO A 38 12.02 -4.95 -22.06
C PRO A 38 12.11 -4.42 -23.49
N ASN A 39 11.26 -3.46 -23.82
CA ASN A 39 11.22 -2.84 -25.12
C ASN A 39 11.02 -1.32 -25.01
N LYS A 40 11.08 -0.61 -26.14
CA LYS A 40 10.94 0.85 -26.17
C LYS A 40 9.64 1.33 -25.51
N PHE A 41 8.53 0.58 -25.67
CA PHE A 41 7.26 0.94 -25.08
C PHE A 41 7.29 0.82 -23.54
N SER A 42 7.80 -0.29 -23.00
CA SER A 42 7.91 -0.49 -21.56
C SER A 42 8.83 0.53 -20.88
N ILE A 43 9.95 0.87 -21.54
CA ILE A 43 10.87 1.93 -21.07
C ILE A 43 10.17 3.29 -21.10
N SER A 44 9.41 3.61 -22.16
CA SER A 44 8.65 4.87 -22.23
C SER A 44 7.61 4.98 -21.11
N ILE A 45 6.87 3.91 -20.80
CA ILE A 45 5.90 3.88 -19.69
C ILE A 45 6.59 4.17 -18.38
N LEU A 46 7.72 3.49 -18.07
CA LEU A 46 8.50 3.75 -16.87
C LEU A 46 8.94 5.22 -16.79
N THR A 47 9.52 5.73 -17.86
CA THR A 47 10.05 7.10 -17.91
C THR A 47 8.95 8.13 -17.69
N ILE A 48 7.80 7.96 -18.36
CA ILE A 48 6.65 8.86 -18.22
C ILE A 48 6.14 8.85 -16.77
N LEU A 49 5.94 7.69 -16.16
CA LEU A 49 5.46 7.58 -14.78
C LEU A 49 6.43 8.22 -13.78
N LEU A 50 7.74 7.98 -13.94
CA LEU A 50 8.77 8.57 -13.06
C LEU A 50 8.83 10.09 -13.20
N LEU A 51 8.88 10.61 -14.44
CA LEU A 51 8.93 12.05 -14.66
C LEU A 51 7.65 12.74 -14.21
N TYR A 52 6.48 12.17 -14.51
CA TYR A 52 5.20 12.71 -14.09
C TYR A 52 5.09 12.77 -12.56
N GLY A 53 5.43 11.68 -11.86
CA GLY A 53 5.45 11.63 -10.40
C GLY A 53 6.49 12.59 -9.80
N PHE A 54 7.70 12.65 -10.35
CA PHE A 54 8.76 13.54 -9.89
C PHE A 54 8.38 15.02 -10.05
N LEU A 55 7.88 15.41 -11.23
CA LEU A 55 7.45 16.78 -11.51
C LEU A 55 6.26 17.20 -10.64
N SER A 56 5.34 16.29 -10.34
CA SER A 56 4.20 16.57 -9.46
C SER A 56 4.60 16.93 -8.02
N ILE A 57 5.75 16.44 -7.55
CA ILE A 57 6.29 16.83 -6.24
C ILE A 57 7.16 18.07 -6.36
N LYS A 58 7.98 18.16 -7.42
CA LYS A 58 8.99 19.19 -7.57
C LYS A 58 8.41 20.58 -7.88
N LEU A 59 7.32 20.64 -8.65
CA LEU A 59 6.71 21.88 -9.10
C LEU A 59 5.76 22.52 -8.07
N PHE A 60 5.37 21.77 -7.04
CA PHE A 60 4.45 22.26 -6.00
C PHE A 60 5.13 22.31 -4.64
N PRO A 61 4.69 23.21 -3.74
CA PRO A 61 5.31 23.37 -2.42
C PRO A 61 5.13 22.13 -1.54
N GLN A 62 6.10 21.90 -0.64
CA GLN A 62 6.05 20.87 0.39
C GLN A 62 5.47 21.47 1.68
N ASN A 63 4.16 21.43 1.84
CA ASN A 63 3.43 22.15 2.90
C ASN A 63 3.17 21.26 4.14
N PHE A 64 3.30 19.95 4.03
CA PHE A 64 3.06 19.04 5.13
C PHE A 64 4.37 18.60 5.79
N THR A 65 4.44 18.75 7.11
CA THR A 65 5.57 18.32 7.92
C THR A 65 5.20 17.04 8.65
N GLY A 66 5.91 15.95 8.36
CA GLY A 66 5.69 14.64 8.96
C GLY A 66 6.14 14.58 10.43
N ASN A 67 5.87 13.46 11.09
CA ASN A 67 6.33 13.21 12.45
C ASN A 67 7.85 13.08 12.50
N LYS A 68 8.44 13.40 13.66
CA LYS A 68 9.85 13.13 13.94
C LYS A 68 10.07 11.61 13.96
N ASN A 69 11.12 11.18 13.28
CA ASN A 69 11.59 9.81 13.27
C ASN A 69 12.46 9.48 14.49
N ILE A 70 12.86 8.21 14.59
CA ILE A 70 13.77 7.73 15.64
C ILE A 70 15.12 8.47 15.61
N ASP A 71 15.59 8.88 14.42
CA ASP A 71 16.82 9.64 14.23
C ASP A 71 16.65 11.17 14.39
N ASN A 72 15.50 11.61 14.92
CA ASN A 72 15.09 13.02 15.06
C ASN A 72 14.94 13.79 13.74
N SER A 73 15.08 13.14 12.59
CA SER A 73 14.78 13.77 11.30
C SER A 73 13.27 14.03 11.16
N GLN A 74 12.91 15.15 10.57
CA GLN A 74 11.53 15.54 10.33
C GLN A 74 11.33 15.85 8.85
N PRO A 75 10.73 14.93 8.09
CA PRO A 75 10.56 15.08 6.66
C PRO A 75 9.44 16.06 6.32
N THR A 76 9.56 16.71 5.16
CA THR A 76 8.51 17.52 4.56
C THR A 76 8.00 16.89 3.28
N TYR A 77 6.70 16.99 3.02
CA TYR A 77 6.02 16.35 1.90
C TYR A 77 5.15 17.34 1.14
N ASN A 78 4.91 17.03 -0.12
CA ASN A 78 3.87 17.66 -0.93
C ASN A 78 2.51 17.03 -0.59
N ASP A 79 1.50 17.84 -0.27
CA ASP A 79 0.15 17.44 0.13
C ASP A 79 -0.88 17.47 -1.01
N GLN A 80 -0.41 17.62 -2.26
CA GLN A 80 -1.27 17.72 -3.45
C GLN A 80 -1.62 16.35 -4.08
N GLY A 81 -1.74 15.31 -3.28
CA GLY A 81 -2.01 13.95 -3.76
C GLY A 81 -3.39 13.81 -4.42
N PHE A 82 -4.43 14.37 -3.83
CA PHE A 82 -5.78 14.23 -4.35
C PHE A 82 -5.99 14.93 -5.70
N PRO A 83 -5.61 16.19 -5.93
CA PRO A 83 -5.62 16.81 -7.26
C PRO A 83 -4.78 16.03 -8.27
N PHE A 84 -3.59 15.57 -7.88
CA PHE A 84 -2.74 14.76 -8.75
C PHE A 84 -3.43 13.47 -9.20
N TRP A 85 -4.12 12.77 -8.31
CA TRP A 85 -4.88 11.57 -8.60
C TRP A 85 -6.06 11.85 -9.56
N ILE A 86 -6.85 12.89 -9.34
CA ILE A 86 -7.96 13.28 -10.23
C ILE A 86 -7.44 13.58 -11.65
N ILE A 87 -6.37 14.36 -11.77
CA ILE A 87 -5.76 14.68 -13.06
C ILE A 87 -5.28 13.39 -13.74
N SER A 88 -4.65 12.49 -13.00
CA SER A 88 -4.13 11.21 -13.53
C SER A 88 -5.25 10.33 -14.09
N ILE A 89 -6.36 10.18 -13.36
CA ILE A 89 -7.53 9.42 -13.82
C ILE A 89 -8.13 10.07 -15.09
N THR A 90 -8.32 11.38 -15.06
CA THR A 90 -8.88 12.10 -16.20
C THR A 90 -8.03 11.92 -17.45
N LEU A 91 -6.72 12.06 -17.33
CA LEU A 91 -5.79 11.88 -18.43
C LEU A 91 -5.83 10.47 -19.01
N ILE A 92 -5.78 9.43 -18.17
CA ILE A 92 -5.78 8.04 -18.68
C ILE A 92 -7.10 7.67 -19.33
N ILE A 93 -8.24 8.14 -18.81
CA ILE A 93 -9.55 7.94 -19.45
C ILE A 93 -9.58 8.59 -20.81
N ILE A 94 -9.12 9.85 -20.94
CA ILE A 94 -9.04 10.55 -22.24
C ILE A 94 -8.12 9.78 -23.22
N ILE A 95 -6.97 9.30 -22.74
CA ILE A 95 -6.05 8.49 -23.55
C ILE A 95 -6.72 7.23 -24.07
N CYS A 96 -7.39 6.47 -23.20
CA CYS A 96 -8.08 5.23 -23.57
C CYS A 96 -9.24 5.47 -24.55
N LEU A 97 -9.98 6.57 -24.39
CA LEU A 97 -11.08 6.93 -25.30
C LEU A 97 -10.60 7.40 -26.68
N LYS A 98 -9.55 8.25 -26.72
CA LYS A 98 -9.02 8.79 -27.97
C LYS A 98 -8.19 7.77 -28.75
N TRP A 99 -7.39 6.97 -28.05
CA TRP A 99 -6.49 5.98 -28.65
C TRP A 99 -6.90 4.56 -28.26
N LYS A 100 -7.98 4.07 -28.86
CA LYS A 100 -8.58 2.75 -28.55
C LYS A 100 -7.60 1.57 -28.63
N ASN A 101 -6.50 1.71 -29.40
CA ASN A 101 -5.44 0.71 -29.48
C ASN A 101 -4.46 0.75 -28.28
N PHE A 102 -4.46 1.83 -27.49
CA PHE A 102 -3.53 1.97 -26.36
C PHE A 102 -3.76 0.91 -25.27
N PRO A 103 -5.01 0.64 -24.79
CA PRO A 103 -5.26 -0.40 -23.82
C PRO A 103 -4.80 -1.80 -24.27
N LYS A 104 -5.01 -2.12 -25.54
CA LYS A 104 -4.52 -3.38 -26.15
C LYS A 104 -3.00 -3.45 -26.11
N LYS A 105 -2.32 -2.43 -26.67
CA LYS A 105 -0.86 -2.35 -26.68
C LYS A 105 -0.26 -2.42 -25.27
N PHE A 106 -0.89 -1.76 -24.29
CA PHE A 106 -0.45 -1.82 -22.91
C PHE A 106 -0.57 -3.23 -22.33
N SER A 107 -1.74 -3.89 -22.49
CA SER A 107 -1.99 -5.23 -21.98
C SER A 107 -1.06 -6.27 -22.61
N GLU A 108 -0.77 -6.19 -23.89
CA GLU A 108 0.20 -7.05 -24.60
C GLU A 108 1.64 -6.84 -24.10
N ASN A 109 1.96 -5.66 -23.59
CA ASN A 109 3.27 -5.32 -23.05
C ASN A 109 3.33 -5.31 -21.51
N PHE A 110 2.31 -5.82 -20.82
CA PHE A 110 2.27 -5.74 -19.35
C PHE A 110 3.44 -6.46 -18.69
N ILE A 111 3.78 -7.68 -19.13
CA ILE A 111 4.94 -8.42 -18.60
C ILE A 111 6.26 -7.69 -18.88
N PRO A 112 6.58 -7.25 -20.11
CA PRO A 112 7.72 -6.36 -20.36
C PRO A 112 7.78 -5.12 -19.48
N ILE A 113 6.63 -4.48 -19.21
CA ILE A 113 6.56 -3.30 -18.32
C ILE A 113 6.97 -3.69 -16.90
N ILE A 114 6.43 -4.76 -16.33
CA ILE A 114 6.78 -5.20 -14.99
C ILE A 114 8.25 -5.63 -14.89
N ILE A 115 8.79 -6.30 -15.90
CA ILE A 115 10.23 -6.62 -15.95
C ILE A 115 11.09 -5.37 -16.02
N THR A 116 10.67 -4.37 -16.83
CA THR A 116 11.36 -3.06 -16.86
C THR A 116 11.34 -2.37 -15.51
N PHE A 117 10.19 -2.38 -14.82
CA PHE A 117 10.07 -1.85 -13.46
C PHE A 117 10.97 -2.60 -12.46
N ASN A 118 11.07 -3.94 -12.60
CA ASN A 118 11.90 -4.76 -11.73
C ASN A 118 13.40 -4.45 -11.92
N ILE A 119 13.86 -4.35 -13.15
CA ILE A 119 15.26 -3.98 -13.45
C ILE A 119 15.55 -2.58 -12.90
N PHE A 120 14.69 -1.61 -13.18
CA PHE A 120 14.83 -0.26 -12.66
C PHE A 120 14.80 -0.23 -11.13
N GLY A 121 13.85 -0.92 -10.48
CA GLY A 121 13.72 -0.98 -9.03
C GLY A 121 14.98 -1.53 -8.35
N LEU A 122 15.58 -2.60 -8.90
CA LEU A 122 16.84 -3.15 -8.40
C LEU A 122 17.99 -2.17 -8.55
N LEU A 123 18.13 -1.53 -9.72
CA LEU A 123 19.17 -0.53 -9.96
C LEU A 123 19.00 0.69 -9.06
N PHE A 124 17.77 1.15 -8.88
CA PHE A 124 17.43 2.29 -8.04
C PHE A 124 17.75 2.04 -6.55
N VAL A 125 17.35 0.90 -6.02
CA VAL A 125 17.65 0.53 -4.63
C VAL A 125 19.16 0.32 -4.44
N SER A 126 19.85 -0.26 -5.41
CA SER A 126 21.32 -0.38 -5.39
C SER A 126 21.98 0.99 -5.34
N TYR A 127 21.54 1.93 -6.17
CA TYR A 127 22.01 3.32 -6.12
C TYR A 127 21.82 3.95 -4.74
N LEU A 128 20.63 3.84 -4.13
CA LEU A 128 20.37 4.38 -2.78
C LEU A 128 21.29 3.74 -1.73
N TYR A 129 21.46 2.42 -1.80
CA TYR A 129 22.31 1.69 -0.86
C TYR A 129 23.78 2.15 -0.93
N PHE A 130 24.37 2.18 -2.13
CA PHE A 130 25.77 2.57 -2.29
C PHE A 130 26.01 4.05 -1.98
N ARG A 131 25.08 4.94 -2.33
CA ARG A 131 25.15 6.36 -2.02
C ARG A 131 25.19 6.62 -0.51
N ASP A 132 24.31 5.93 0.24
CA ASP A 132 24.11 6.24 1.67
C ASP A 132 25.01 5.37 2.59
N LYS A 133 25.74 4.39 2.05
CA LYS A 133 26.52 3.40 2.81
C LYS A 133 27.54 4.04 3.78
N ASN A 134 28.32 4.99 3.32
CA ASN A 134 29.38 5.62 4.14
C ASN A 134 28.77 6.48 5.26
N ALA A 135 27.70 7.25 4.96
CA ALA A 135 27.01 8.07 5.94
C ALA A 135 26.34 7.22 7.03
N TYR A 136 25.83 6.05 6.67
CA TYR A 136 25.24 5.11 7.60
C TYR A 136 26.26 4.52 8.58
N HIS A 137 27.40 4.04 8.09
CA HIS A 137 28.47 3.47 8.95
C HIS A 137 29.01 4.45 9.99
N ASN A 138 28.97 5.75 9.69
CA ASN A 138 29.41 6.78 10.63
C ASN A 138 28.38 7.08 11.74
N LYS A 139 27.11 6.68 11.56
CA LYS A 139 26.02 6.99 12.49
C LYS A 139 25.54 5.80 13.31
N GLU A 140 25.58 4.61 12.78
CA GLU A 140 25.02 3.42 13.42
C GLU A 140 26.05 2.28 13.46
N ASN A 141 26.37 1.86 14.68
CA ASN A 141 27.19 0.67 14.92
C ASN A 141 26.26 -0.53 15.11
N ASP A 142 25.69 -1.06 14.02
CA ASP A 142 24.81 -2.21 14.06
C ASP A 142 25.45 -3.46 13.45
N ASN A 143 25.06 -4.63 13.95
CA ASN A 143 25.55 -5.94 13.54
C ASN A 143 24.72 -6.58 12.41
N TYR A 144 23.90 -5.80 11.68
CA TYR A 144 23.11 -6.34 10.59
C TYR A 144 23.97 -6.66 9.36
N SER A 145 23.62 -7.76 8.67
CA SER A 145 24.30 -8.14 7.45
C SER A 145 24.13 -7.09 6.34
N PRO A 146 25.09 -6.95 5.41
CA PRO A 146 24.93 -6.06 4.24
C PRO A 146 23.68 -6.36 3.43
N PHE A 147 23.27 -7.62 3.39
CA PHE A 147 22.08 -8.09 2.69
C PHE A 147 20.78 -7.59 3.35
N PHE A 148 20.69 -7.64 4.68
CA PHE A 148 19.58 -7.06 5.43
C PHE A 148 19.55 -5.53 5.31
N LYS A 149 20.73 -4.88 5.33
CA LYS A 149 20.84 -3.43 5.13
C LYS A 149 20.34 -3.00 3.75
N PHE A 150 20.64 -3.77 2.71
CA PHE A 150 20.08 -3.56 1.37
C PHE A 150 18.55 -3.72 1.34
N TYR A 151 18.03 -4.78 1.97
CA TYR A 151 16.60 -5.06 2.07
C TYR A 151 15.84 -3.97 2.82
N ARG A 152 16.29 -3.61 4.01
CA ARG A 152 15.66 -2.61 4.89
C ARG A 152 15.88 -1.18 4.38
N GLY A 153 17.05 -0.90 3.79
CA GLY A 153 17.52 0.45 3.49
C GLY A 153 18.38 1.05 4.61
N LEU A 154 19.13 2.10 4.28
CA LEU A 154 20.05 2.77 5.18
C LEU A 154 19.53 4.10 5.70
N ASN A 155 18.71 4.79 4.92
CA ASN A 155 18.20 6.12 5.21
C ASN A 155 16.66 6.09 5.33
N PHE A 156 16.12 6.79 6.32
CA PHE A 156 14.68 6.90 6.53
C PHE A 156 14.01 7.77 5.43
N HIS A 157 14.63 8.88 5.07
CA HIS A 157 14.09 9.86 4.12
C HIS A 157 15.15 10.32 3.12
N PRO A 158 15.66 9.40 2.26
CA PRO A 158 16.59 9.82 1.22
C PRO A 158 15.86 10.75 0.24
N LYS A 159 16.55 11.83 -0.16
CA LYS A 159 16.05 12.77 -1.16
C LYS A 159 16.87 12.69 -2.44
N ILE A 160 16.21 12.85 -3.58
CA ILE A 160 16.82 13.03 -4.90
C ILE A 160 16.32 14.37 -5.45
N ALA A 161 17.23 15.31 -5.68
CA ALA A 161 16.91 16.67 -6.10
C ALA A 161 15.79 17.33 -5.22
N ASN A 162 15.89 17.17 -3.89
CA ASN A 162 14.93 17.64 -2.88
C ASN A 162 13.54 16.95 -2.90
N VAL A 163 13.35 15.86 -3.66
CA VAL A 163 12.15 15.06 -3.64
C VAL A 163 12.37 13.85 -2.71
N ASP A 164 11.46 13.63 -1.76
CA ASP A 164 11.47 12.46 -0.88
C ASP A 164 11.22 11.18 -1.68
N VAL A 165 12.10 10.18 -1.51
CA VAL A 165 12.06 8.93 -2.28
C VAL A 165 10.84 8.09 -1.92
N LYS A 166 10.41 8.05 -0.65
CA LYS A 166 9.23 7.25 -0.27
C LYS A 166 7.94 7.86 -0.80
N GLN A 167 7.81 9.20 -0.77
CA GLN A 167 6.67 9.86 -1.40
C GLN A 167 6.64 9.59 -2.91
N LEU A 168 7.79 9.70 -3.60
CA LEU A 168 7.89 9.46 -5.03
C LEU A 168 7.52 8.01 -5.38
N THR A 169 8.16 7.04 -4.73
CA THR A 169 7.98 5.62 -5.11
C THR A 169 6.61 5.07 -4.71
N ASN A 170 6.07 5.45 -3.54
CA ASN A 170 4.75 4.99 -3.12
C ASN A 170 3.64 5.83 -3.74
N CYS A 171 3.50 7.09 -3.34
CA CYS A 171 2.33 7.90 -3.66
C CYS A 171 2.27 8.30 -5.13
N ARG A 172 3.41 8.66 -5.72
CA ARG A 172 3.44 9.22 -7.08
C ARG A 172 3.77 8.18 -8.15
N PHE A 173 4.26 6.99 -7.76
CA PHE A 173 4.50 5.89 -8.70
C PHE A 173 3.61 4.68 -8.39
N GLY A 174 3.78 4.00 -7.26
CA GLY A 174 3.10 2.73 -6.97
C GLY A 174 1.58 2.86 -6.98
N MET A 175 1.03 3.77 -6.18
CA MET A 175 -0.42 3.96 -6.07
C MET A 175 -1.05 4.49 -7.37
N ILE A 176 -0.35 5.38 -8.08
CA ILE A 176 -0.83 5.86 -9.38
C ILE A 176 -0.72 4.79 -10.46
N ALA A 177 0.38 4.04 -10.52
CA ALA A 177 0.50 2.93 -11.47
C ALA A 177 -0.61 1.90 -11.25
N TRP A 178 -0.91 1.54 -10.00
CA TRP A 178 -2.06 0.69 -9.68
C TRP A 178 -3.36 1.27 -10.26
N GLN A 179 -3.67 2.53 -9.97
CA GLN A 179 -4.88 3.19 -10.48
C GLN A 179 -4.96 3.20 -12.00
N LEU A 180 -3.89 3.59 -12.69
CA LEU A 180 -3.88 3.70 -14.14
C LEU A 180 -4.00 2.32 -14.82
N ILE A 181 -3.31 1.31 -14.30
CA ILE A 181 -3.31 -0.05 -14.83
C ILE A 181 -4.72 -0.66 -14.77
N ILE A 182 -5.42 -0.54 -13.64
CA ILE A 182 -6.77 -1.12 -13.54
C ILE A 182 -7.76 -0.45 -14.50
N ILE A 183 -7.64 0.86 -14.73
CA ILE A 183 -8.46 1.57 -15.73
C ILE A 183 -8.12 1.09 -17.14
N ILE A 184 -6.85 0.97 -17.49
CA ILE A 184 -6.41 0.48 -18.80
C ILE A 184 -6.95 -0.94 -19.05
N PHE A 185 -6.91 -1.82 -18.05
CA PHE A 185 -7.44 -3.17 -18.17
C PHE A 185 -8.98 -3.19 -18.33
N ALA A 186 -9.70 -2.29 -17.65
CA ALA A 186 -11.14 -2.15 -17.88
C ALA A 186 -11.47 -1.74 -19.31
N PHE A 187 -10.75 -0.76 -19.86
CA PHE A 187 -10.91 -0.35 -21.27
C PHE A 187 -10.49 -1.44 -22.25
N PHE A 188 -9.42 -2.18 -21.96
CA PHE A 188 -9.02 -3.34 -22.76
C PHE A 188 -10.14 -4.39 -22.80
N SER A 189 -10.68 -4.77 -21.62
CA SER A 189 -11.79 -5.71 -21.53
C SER A 189 -13.02 -5.21 -22.31
N TYR A 190 -13.35 -3.93 -22.17
CA TYR A 190 -14.48 -3.32 -22.86
C TYR A 190 -14.32 -3.36 -24.39
N TYR A 191 -13.14 -3.05 -24.93
CA TYR A 191 -12.90 -3.06 -26.37
C TYR A 191 -12.75 -4.45 -26.99
N THR A 192 -12.39 -5.46 -26.18
CA THR A 192 -12.21 -6.83 -26.69
C THR A 192 -13.43 -7.71 -26.49
N SER A 193 -14.13 -7.57 -25.37
CA SER A 193 -15.19 -8.48 -24.94
C SER A 193 -16.53 -7.78 -24.61
N GLY A 194 -16.58 -6.44 -24.78
CA GLY A 194 -17.76 -5.65 -24.42
C GLY A 194 -17.83 -5.33 -22.92
N PHE A 195 -18.99 -4.83 -22.49
CA PHE A 195 -19.19 -4.41 -21.12
C PHE A 195 -19.29 -5.63 -20.18
N ASN A 196 -18.42 -5.70 -19.19
CA ASN A 196 -18.40 -6.74 -18.16
C ASN A 196 -18.59 -6.12 -16.77
N THR A 197 -19.73 -6.41 -16.12
CA THR A 197 -20.08 -5.83 -14.83
C THR A 197 -19.09 -6.19 -13.72
N ALA A 198 -18.58 -7.42 -13.67
CA ALA A 198 -17.59 -7.86 -12.67
C ALA A 198 -16.28 -7.05 -12.78
N MET A 199 -15.81 -6.81 -14.02
CA MET A 199 -14.63 -5.96 -14.25
C MET A 199 -14.85 -4.55 -13.71
N TRP A 200 -15.99 -3.92 -14.05
CA TRP A 200 -16.26 -2.55 -13.62
C TRP A 200 -16.49 -2.43 -12.11
N VAL A 201 -17.14 -3.40 -11.47
CA VAL A 201 -17.27 -3.44 -10.01
C VAL A 201 -15.90 -3.47 -9.35
N THR A 202 -15.01 -4.37 -9.79
CA THR A 202 -13.64 -4.46 -9.28
C THR A 202 -12.88 -3.14 -9.45
N VAL A 203 -12.92 -2.53 -10.64
CA VAL A 203 -12.19 -1.30 -10.94
C VAL A 203 -12.74 -0.11 -10.15
N ILE A 204 -14.06 0.03 -10.03
CA ILE A 204 -14.66 1.14 -9.30
C ILE A 204 -14.36 1.01 -7.80
N LEU A 205 -14.49 -0.18 -7.20
CA LEU A 205 -14.17 -0.40 -5.78
C LEU A 205 -12.70 -0.07 -5.48
N GLN A 206 -11.77 -0.54 -6.29
CA GLN A 206 -10.35 -0.19 -6.15
C GLN A 206 -10.09 1.31 -6.37
N THR A 207 -10.80 1.95 -7.32
CA THR A 207 -10.70 3.40 -7.55
C THR A 207 -11.19 4.20 -6.34
N ILE A 208 -12.29 3.81 -5.70
CA ILE A 208 -12.79 4.44 -4.47
C ILE A 208 -11.76 4.28 -3.34
N TYR A 209 -11.19 3.09 -3.19
CA TYR A 209 -10.16 2.82 -2.19
C TYR A 209 -8.89 3.67 -2.40
N ILE A 210 -8.39 3.72 -3.64
CA ILE A 210 -7.22 4.54 -3.98
C ILE A 210 -7.54 6.03 -3.83
N GLY A 211 -8.77 6.45 -4.19
CA GLY A 211 -9.25 7.80 -3.96
C GLY A 211 -9.26 8.20 -2.48
N LYS A 212 -9.71 7.29 -1.59
CA LYS A 212 -9.60 7.46 -0.14
C LYS A 212 -8.14 7.65 0.30
N PHE A 213 -7.20 6.85 -0.23
CA PHE A 213 -5.78 6.99 0.07
C PHE A 213 -5.25 8.39 -0.29
N PHE A 214 -5.54 8.91 -1.48
CA PHE A 214 -5.08 10.23 -1.91
C PHE A 214 -5.80 11.37 -1.20
N TYR A 215 -7.06 11.21 -0.85
CA TYR A 215 -7.80 12.18 -0.04
C TYR A 215 -7.17 12.34 1.35
N TRP A 216 -6.63 11.25 1.90
CA TRP A 216 -6.02 11.21 3.22
C TRP A 216 -4.50 10.89 3.18
N GLU A 217 -3.82 11.38 2.15
CA GLU A 217 -2.39 11.14 1.93
C GLU A 217 -1.53 11.59 3.12
N THR A 218 -1.90 12.69 3.78
CA THR A 218 -1.21 13.18 4.98
C THR A 218 -1.26 12.18 6.14
N GLY A 219 -2.32 11.39 6.25
CA GLY A 219 -2.41 10.28 7.21
C GLY A 219 -1.42 9.17 6.92
N TYR A 220 -1.18 8.86 5.64
CA TYR A 220 -0.17 7.89 5.22
C TYR A 220 1.24 8.29 5.66
N PHE A 221 1.59 9.57 5.63
CA PHE A 221 2.91 10.05 6.07
C PHE A 221 3.19 9.83 7.57
N ASN A 222 2.18 9.44 8.35
CA ASN A 222 2.31 9.09 9.77
C ASN A 222 2.28 7.57 10.03
N THR A 223 2.19 6.74 9.00
CA THR A 223 2.16 5.26 9.13
C THR A 223 3.51 4.67 9.46
N LEU A 224 3.52 3.36 9.81
CA LEU A 224 4.74 2.61 10.10
C LEU A 224 5.71 2.58 8.92
N ASP A 225 5.20 2.46 7.68
CA ASP A 225 6.01 2.43 6.46
C ASP A 225 6.85 3.71 6.29
N ILE A 226 6.31 4.84 6.76
CA ILE A 226 7.02 6.13 6.70
C ILE A 226 7.91 6.35 7.91
N THR A 227 7.41 6.04 9.11
CA THR A 227 8.10 6.41 10.36
C THR A 227 9.11 5.40 10.86
N LEU A 228 8.96 4.11 10.53
CA LEU A 228 9.83 3.03 11.01
C LEU A 228 10.63 2.34 9.90
N ASP A 229 10.06 2.20 8.72
CA ASP A 229 10.74 1.53 7.62
C ASP A 229 11.62 2.52 6.85
N ARG A 230 12.80 2.07 6.47
CA ARG A 230 13.77 2.85 5.68
C ARG A 230 13.51 2.66 4.19
N ALA A 231 14.02 3.57 3.36
CA ALA A 231 13.89 3.52 1.92
C ALA A 231 14.87 2.50 1.30
N GLY A 232 14.61 1.22 1.51
CA GLY A 232 15.36 0.10 0.94
C GLY A 232 14.55 -0.71 -0.07
N TYR A 233 15.01 -1.94 -0.33
CA TYR A 233 14.34 -2.85 -1.26
C TYR A 233 12.88 -3.08 -0.87
N TYR A 234 12.59 -3.36 0.41
CA TYR A 234 11.24 -3.65 0.89
C TYR A 234 10.23 -2.57 0.49
N ILE A 235 10.52 -1.30 0.77
CA ILE A 235 9.62 -0.18 0.44
C ILE A 235 9.73 0.20 -1.03
N CYS A 236 10.93 0.52 -1.53
CA CYS A 236 11.07 1.11 -2.86
C CYS A 236 10.75 0.11 -3.97
N TRP A 237 11.29 -1.12 -3.92
CA TRP A 237 10.96 -2.14 -4.89
C TRP A 237 9.49 -2.57 -4.76
N GLY A 238 8.99 -2.69 -3.52
CA GLY A 238 7.58 -2.98 -3.26
C GLY A 238 6.65 -2.00 -3.98
N CYS A 239 6.93 -0.71 -3.87
CA CYS A 239 6.11 0.33 -4.51
C CYS A 239 6.33 0.42 -6.03
N LEU A 240 7.57 0.22 -6.50
CA LEU A 240 7.90 0.33 -7.93
C LEU A 240 7.47 -0.89 -8.75
N VAL A 241 7.42 -2.07 -8.14
CA VAL A 241 7.22 -3.34 -8.87
C VAL A 241 6.03 -4.12 -8.34
N PHE A 242 6.03 -4.42 -7.04
CA PHE A 242 5.05 -5.33 -6.45
C PHE A 242 3.64 -4.71 -6.47
N VAL A 243 3.48 -3.45 -6.11
CA VAL A 243 2.18 -2.76 -6.17
C VAL A 243 1.63 -2.73 -7.60
N PRO A 244 2.34 -2.21 -8.62
CA PRO A 244 1.83 -2.21 -10.00
C PRO A 244 1.49 -3.59 -10.56
N ALA A 245 2.21 -4.64 -10.14
CA ALA A 245 2.02 -5.99 -10.66
C ALA A 245 0.99 -6.81 -9.88
N PHE A 246 1.07 -6.80 -8.55
CA PHE A 246 0.30 -7.70 -7.70
C PHE A 246 -1.03 -7.10 -7.24
N TYR A 247 -1.07 -5.80 -6.93
CA TYR A 247 -2.33 -5.15 -6.53
C TYR A 247 -3.30 -4.99 -7.70
N THR A 248 -2.80 -5.01 -8.92
CA THR A 248 -3.61 -5.04 -10.14
C THR A 248 -4.01 -6.47 -10.56
N PHE A 249 -3.55 -7.50 -9.85
CA PHE A 249 -3.67 -8.89 -10.28
C PHE A 249 -5.11 -9.33 -10.51
N THR A 250 -6.06 -8.91 -9.70
CA THR A 250 -7.48 -9.29 -9.89
C THR A 250 -8.02 -8.80 -11.23
N THR A 251 -7.73 -7.54 -11.60
CA THR A 251 -8.14 -6.99 -12.91
C THR A 251 -7.37 -7.64 -14.07
N TYR A 252 -6.07 -7.89 -13.87
CA TYR A 252 -5.25 -8.66 -14.84
C TYR A 252 -5.78 -10.07 -15.05
N TYR A 253 -6.20 -10.73 -13.97
CA TYR A 253 -6.81 -12.06 -14.06
C TYR A 253 -8.12 -12.03 -14.84
N LEU A 254 -8.98 -11.04 -14.59
CA LEU A 254 -10.29 -10.91 -15.25
C LEU A 254 -10.21 -10.60 -16.74
N ILE A 255 -9.19 -9.90 -17.23
CA ILE A 255 -9.03 -9.68 -18.69
C ILE A 255 -8.70 -10.99 -19.44
N ASN A 256 -8.09 -11.96 -18.75
CA ASN A 256 -7.71 -13.25 -19.31
C ASN A 256 -8.77 -14.35 -19.02
N ASN A 257 -9.58 -14.15 -17.99
CA ASN A 257 -10.58 -15.11 -17.51
C ASN A 257 -11.89 -14.36 -17.18
N PRO A 258 -12.59 -13.84 -18.19
CA PRO A 258 -13.81 -13.08 -17.97
C PRO A 258 -14.89 -13.96 -17.29
N VAL A 259 -15.67 -13.35 -16.39
CA VAL A 259 -16.75 -14.01 -15.66
C VAL A 259 -18.07 -13.33 -15.99
N ASN A 260 -19.15 -14.11 -15.97
CA ASN A 260 -20.49 -13.59 -16.12
C ASN A 260 -21.30 -13.88 -14.84
N ILE A 261 -21.38 -12.87 -13.98
CA ILE A 261 -22.11 -12.95 -12.71
C ILE A 261 -23.39 -12.14 -12.84
N SER A 262 -24.46 -12.58 -12.17
CA SER A 262 -25.74 -11.88 -12.20
C SER A 262 -25.58 -10.41 -11.75
N LEU A 263 -26.38 -9.52 -12.34
CA LEU A 263 -26.39 -8.11 -11.95
C LEU A 263 -26.70 -7.94 -10.47
N LEU A 264 -27.62 -8.73 -9.92
CA LEU A 264 -27.96 -8.69 -8.49
C LEU A 264 -26.74 -9.02 -7.61
N THR A 265 -26.01 -10.08 -7.91
CA THR A 265 -24.79 -10.47 -7.17
C THR A 265 -23.73 -9.38 -7.26
N ASN A 266 -23.46 -8.84 -8.45
CA ASN A 266 -22.53 -7.74 -8.63
C ASN A 266 -22.94 -6.49 -7.84
N SER A 267 -24.24 -6.16 -7.80
CA SER A 267 -24.77 -5.01 -7.04
C SER A 267 -24.59 -5.21 -5.53
N ILE A 268 -24.84 -6.40 -5.02
CA ILE A 268 -24.62 -6.72 -3.60
C ILE A 268 -23.12 -6.57 -3.24
N ILE A 269 -22.24 -7.16 -4.04
CA ILE A 269 -20.80 -7.06 -3.83
C ILE A 269 -20.35 -5.59 -3.87
N PHE A 270 -20.85 -4.81 -4.81
CA PHE A 270 -20.53 -3.39 -4.94
C PHE A 270 -20.95 -2.59 -3.71
N ILE A 271 -22.20 -2.77 -3.24
CA ILE A 271 -22.73 -2.09 -2.04
C ILE A 271 -21.89 -2.48 -0.80
N LEU A 272 -21.60 -3.77 -0.61
CA LEU A 272 -20.76 -4.23 0.49
C LEU A 272 -19.35 -3.65 0.42
N GLY A 273 -18.74 -3.58 -0.77
CA GLY A 273 -17.42 -2.98 -0.96
C GLY A 273 -17.38 -1.50 -0.59
N ILE A 274 -18.42 -0.72 -0.97
CA ILE A 274 -18.55 0.69 -0.56
C ILE A 274 -18.72 0.77 0.96
N LEU A 275 -19.60 -0.04 1.54
CA LEU A 275 -19.85 -0.07 2.98
C LEU A 275 -18.56 -0.36 3.76
N PHE A 276 -17.80 -1.39 3.37
CA PHE A 276 -16.55 -1.73 4.06
C PHE A 276 -15.46 -0.66 3.87
N THR A 277 -15.42 0.02 2.72
CA THR A 277 -14.53 1.17 2.52
C THR A 277 -14.90 2.33 3.46
N TYR A 278 -16.18 2.61 3.61
CA TYR A 278 -16.69 3.62 4.53
C TYR A 278 -16.39 3.27 5.99
N LEU A 279 -16.64 2.01 6.40
CA LEU A 279 -16.37 1.56 7.75
C LEU A 279 -14.87 1.58 8.07
N ASN A 280 -14.01 1.19 7.13
CA ASN A 280 -12.56 1.30 7.26
C ASN A 280 -12.12 2.76 7.49
N TYR A 281 -12.72 3.71 6.76
CA TYR A 281 -12.47 5.15 6.98
C TYR A 281 -12.96 5.62 8.36
N GLN A 282 -14.15 5.20 8.78
CA GLN A 282 -14.75 5.57 10.08
C GLN A 282 -13.90 5.11 11.27
N VAL A 283 -13.28 3.94 11.20
CA VAL A 283 -12.39 3.45 12.28
C VAL A 283 -11.19 4.39 12.46
N ASP A 284 -10.54 4.76 11.35
CA ASP A 284 -9.38 5.63 11.39
C ASP A 284 -9.75 7.07 11.81
N GLN A 285 -10.86 7.59 11.29
CA GLN A 285 -11.40 8.91 11.64
C GLN A 285 -11.70 8.99 13.14
N GLN A 286 -12.34 7.99 13.71
CA GLN A 286 -12.69 7.94 15.13
C GLN A 286 -11.45 8.07 16.03
N LYS A 287 -10.35 7.40 15.67
CA LYS A 287 -9.07 7.52 16.39
C LYS A 287 -8.43 8.89 16.21
N GLU A 288 -8.53 9.48 15.03
CA GLU A 288 -8.00 10.80 14.76
C GLU A 288 -8.74 11.90 15.52
N GLU A 289 -10.08 11.87 15.53
CA GLU A 289 -10.93 12.79 16.28
C GLU A 289 -10.67 12.69 17.79
N PHE A 290 -10.56 11.47 18.32
CA PHE A 290 -10.21 11.25 19.73
C PHE A 290 -8.83 11.82 20.08
N LYS A 291 -7.83 11.68 19.19
CA LYS A 291 -6.50 12.27 19.41
C LYS A 291 -6.52 13.80 19.43
N LYS A 292 -7.41 14.43 18.64
CA LYS A 292 -7.58 15.89 18.62
C LYS A 292 -8.35 16.38 19.85
N ASN A 293 -9.39 15.64 20.25
CA ASN A 293 -10.23 15.97 21.42
C ASN A 293 -10.68 14.69 22.12
N SER A 294 -10.11 14.41 23.30
CA SER A 294 -10.47 13.21 24.07
C SER A 294 -11.90 13.23 24.65
N ASN A 295 -12.59 14.37 24.62
CA ASN A 295 -13.99 14.51 25.04
C ASN A 295 -14.98 14.32 23.86
N THR A 296 -14.52 13.77 22.72
CA THR A 296 -15.38 13.51 21.57
C THR A 296 -16.50 12.51 21.92
N ILE A 297 -17.62 12.63 21.20
CA ILE A 297 -18.76 11.71 21.35
C ILE A 297 -18.59 10.58 20.33
N ILE A 298 -18.57 9.33 20.82
CA ILE A 298 -18.50 8.12 20.03
C ILE A 298 -19.78 7.32 20.20
N TRP A 299 -20.53 7.08 19.11
CA TRP A 299 -21.81 6.38 19.12
C TRP A 299 -22.81 6.93 20.14
N GLY A 300 -22.88 8.26 20.28
CA GLY A 300 -23.84 8.96 21.16
C GLY A 300 -23.43 9.02 22.64
N LYS A 301 -22.22 8.53 23.00
CA LYS A 301 -21.69 8.58 24.37
C LYS A 301 -20.32 9.28 24.38
N PRO A 302 -19.92 9.90 25.51
CA PRO A 302 -18.54 10.37 25.67
C PRO A 302 -17.54 9.24 25.46
N ALA A 303 -16.40 9.55 24.83
CA ALA A 303 -15.35 8.57 24.60
C ALA A 303 -14.80 8.03 25.91
N GLU A 304 -14.80 6.70 26.05
CA GLU A 304 -14.13 6.01 27.15
C GLU A 304 -12.68 5.74 26.75
N TYR A 305 -11.75 6.00 27.68
CA TYR A 305 -10.32 5.80 27.44
C TYR A 305 -9.58 5.46 28.73
N MET A 306 -8.38 4.93 28.59
CA MET A 306 -7.45 4.68 29.67
C MET A 306 -6.33 5.71 29.61
N GLU A 307 -6.07 6.39 30.73
CA GLU A 307 -4.91 7.25 30.88
C GLU A 307 -3.66 6.42 31.07
N VAL A 308 -2.59 6.78 30.39
CA VAL A 308 -1.32 6.07 30.39
C VAL A 308 -0.15 7.03 30.49
N LYS A 309 0.92 6.59 31.09
CA LYS A 309 2.19 7.32 31.12
C LYS A 309 3.24 6.57 30.32
N TYR A 310 4.05 7.31 29.57
CA TYR A 310 5.14 6.74 28.80
C TYR A 310 6.32 7.72 28.72
N GLU A 311 7.51 7.16 28.57
CA GLU A 311 8.72 7.95 28.41
C GLU A 311 8.97 8.29 26.93
N LYS A 312 9.26 9.55 26.65
CA LYS A 312 9.71 10.00 25.32
C LYS A 312 10.75 11.10 25.48
N ASP A 313 11.92 10.90 24.85
CA ASP A 313 13.04 11.86 24.90
C ASP A 313 13.52 12.11 26.36
N GLY A 314 13.55 11.07 27.20
CA GLY A 314 13.93 11.16 28.62
C GLY A 314 12.93 11.91 29.49
N LYS A 315 11.70 12.15 29.02
CA LYS A 315 10.63 12.83 29.77
C LYS A 315 9.39 11.98 29.84
N GLU A 316 8.80 11.91 31.02
CA GLU A 316 7.48 11.29 31.19
C GLU A 316 6.42 12.14 30.49
N LYS A 317 5.53 11.49 29.75
CA LYS A 317 4.41 12.09 29.03
C LYS A 317 3.13 11.33 29.33
N ASP A 318 2.06 12.09 29.45
CA ASP A 318 0.72 11.51 29.51
C ASP A 318 0.21 11.15 28.12
N GLY A 319 -0.56 10.06 28.04
CA GLY A 319 -1.22 9.58 26.85
C GLY A 319 -2.58 9.02 27.18
N LYS A 320 -3.38 8.74 26.14
CA LYS A 320 -4.72 8.17 26.28
C LYS A 320 -4.89 7.06 25.25
N LEU A 321 -5.41 5.91 25.68
CA LEU A 321 -5.76 4.76 24.85
C LEU A 321 -7.29 4.62 24.80
N LEU A 322 -7.86 4.70 23.60
CA LEU A 322 -9.29 4.67 23.37
C LEU A 322 -9.88 3.28 23.65
N LEU A 323 -10.95 3.20 24.43
CA LEU A 323 -11.63 1.98 24.84
C LEU A 323 -13.06 1.86 24.29
N SER A 324 -13.56 2.85 23.56
CA SER A 324 -14.92 2.87 23.03
C SER A 324 -14.95 2.89 21.51
N GLY A 325 -16.14 2.71 20.94
CA GLY A 325 -16.35 2.66 19.50
C GLY A 325 -15.68 1.44 18.86
N TRP A 326 -15.20 1.59 17.63
CA TRP A 326 -14.51 0.54 16.90
C TRP A 326 -13.27 0.02 17.61
N TRP A 327 -12.54 0.91 18.29
CA TRP A 327 -11.30 0.60 19.04
C TRP A 327 -11.53 -0.10 20.36
N GLY A 328 -12.77 -0.05 20.89
CA GLY A 328 -13.20 -0.86 22.03
C GLY A 328 -13.62 -2.27 21.65
N LEU A 329 -14.01 -2.50 20.38
CA LEU A 329 -14.39 -3.82 19.88
C LEU A 329 -13.17 -4.67 19.52
N SER A 330 -12.18 -4.06 18.86
CA SER A 330 -10.95 -4.73 18.44
C SER A 330 -9.82 -3.71 18.26
N ARG A 331 -8.58 -4.12 18.58
CA ARG A 331 -7.39 -3.26 18.49
C ARG A 331 -7.03 -2.85 17.07
N HIS A 332 -7.48 -3.62 16.06
CA HIS A 332 -7.19 -3.40 14.63
C HIS A 332 -8.44 -3.58 13.75
N MET A 333 -9.57 -2.99 14.15
CA MET A 333 -10.83 -3.10 13.40
C MET A 333 -10.74 -2.53 11.98
N ASN A 334 -9.88 -1.53 11.75
CA ASN A 334 -9.57 -1.03 10.41
C ASN A 334 -9.00 -2.12 9.49
N TYR A 335 -8.19 -3.05 10.01
CA TYR A 335 -7.65 -4.17 9.23
C TYR A 335 -8.72 -5.21 8.89
N THR A 336 -9.69 -5.41 9.79
CA THR A 336 -10.86 -6.26 9.50
C THR A 336 -11.62 -5.74 8.28
N PHE A 337 -11.93 -4.44 8.27
CA PHE A 337 -12.60 -3.84 7.11
C PHE A 337 -11.74 -3.78 5.87
N GLU A 338 -10.41 -3.66 6.00
CA GLU A 338 -9.46 -3.75 4.89
C GLU A 338 -9.51 -5.14 4.20
N ILE A 339 -9.56 -6.22 4.98
CA ILE A 339 -9.70 -7.58 4.46
C ILE A 339 -11.06 -7.76 3.77
N LEU A 340 -12.14 -7.30 4.40
CA LEU A 340 -13.50 -7.43 3.84
C LEU A 340 -13.65 -6.66 2.53
N LEU A 341 -13.18 -5.41 2.47
CA LEU A 341 -13.27 -4.62 1.23
C LEU A 341 -12.39 -5.20 0.11
N SER A 342 -11.18 -5.68 0.43
CA SER A 342 -10.32 -6.33 -0.55
C SER A 342 -10.90 -7.66 -1.04
N SER A 343 -11.65 -8.36 -0.20
CA SER A 343 -12.41 -9.54 -0.58
C SER A 343 -13.51 -9.20 -1.59
N CYS A 344 -14.18 -8.05 -1.47
CA CYS A 344 -15.24 -7.64 -2.38
C CYS A 344 -14.75 -7.50 -3.83
N TRP A 345 -13.59 -6.89 -4.08
CA TRP A 345 -13.10 -6.78 -5.46
C TRP A 345 -12.43 -8.06 -6.00
N SER A 346 -12.17 -9.05 -5.14
CA SER A 346 -11.66 -10.37 -5.55
C SER A 346 -12.77 -11.39 -5.77
N VAL A 347 -13.83 -11.34 -4.96
CA VAL A 347 -14.95 -12.31 -5.00
C VAL A 347 -15.74 -12.24 -6.30
N VAL A 348 -15.72 -11.13 -7.01
CA VAL A 348 -16.34 -11.03 -8.35
C VAL A 348 -15.82 -12.10 -9.33
N ALA A 349 -14.67 -12.66 -9.09
CA ALA A 349 -14.07 -13.70 -9.92
C ALA A 349 -14.18 -15.13 -9.33
N TYR A 350 -15.08 -15.35 -8.35
CA TYR A 350 -15.18 -16.62 -7.60
C TYR A 350 -15.44 -17.84 -8.49
N GLN A 351 -16.12 -17.66 -9.63
CA GLN A 351 -16.40 -18.74 -10.58
C GLN A 351 -15.13 -19.35 -11.19
N ASN A 352 -14.01 -18.62 -11.18
CA ASN A 352 -12.72 -19.05 -11.72
C ASN A 352 -11.81 -19.73 -10.67
N GLY A 353 -12.38 -20.18 -9.54
CA GLY A 353 -11.66 -20.89 -8.48
C GLY A 353 -10.93 -19.95 -7.51
N PHE A 354 -9.82 -20.43 -6.93
CA PHE A 354 -9.13 -19.72 -5.84
C PHE A 354 -8.09 -18.70 -6.29
N THR A 355 -7.68 -18.70 -7.54
CA THR A 355 -6.62 -17.80 -8.05
C THR A 355 -6.89 -16.32 -7.79
N PRO A 356 -8.11 -15.78 -7.96
CA PRO A 356 -8.41 -14.37 -7.65
C PRO A 356 -8.21 -13.98 -6.17
N PHE A 357 -8.30 -14.97 -5.26
CA PHE A 357 -8.16 -14.73 -3.82
C PHE A 357 -6.72 -14.72 -3.33
N ILE A 358 -5.72 -14.96 -4.19
CA ILE A 358 -4.29 -14.85 -3.81
C ILE A 358 -3.98 -13.45 -3.26
N TYR A 359 -4.59 -12.41 -3.81
CA TYR A 359 -4.46 -11.05 -3.30
C TYR A 359 -4.99 -10.93 -1.86
N VAL A 360 -6.18 -11.46 -1.58
CA VAL A 360 -6.78 -11.44 -0.23
C VAL A 360 -5.92 -12.21 0.76
N ALA A 361 -5.44 -13.40 0.38
CA ALA A 361 -4.55 -14.20 1.22
C ALA A 361 -3.26 -13.42 1.58
N TYR A 362 -2.69 -12.72 0.61
CA TYR A 362 -1.55 -11.84 0.85
C TYR A 362 -1.89 -10.69 1.80
N ILE A 363 -3.02 -10.00 1.62
CA ILE A 363 -3.44 -8.91 2.50
C ILE A 363 -3.64 -9.41 3.94
N ILE A 364 -4.26 -10.58 4.13
CA ILE A 364 -4.39 -11.20 5.46
C ILE A 364 -3.01 -11.42 6.09
N ALA A 365 -2.08 -12.05 5.36
CA ALA A 365 -0.73 -12.31 5.86
C ALA A 365 0.03 -11.00 6.20
N LEU A 366 -0.07 -9.98 5.32
CA LEU A 366 0.53 -8.67 5.53
C LEU A 366 -0.02 -7.98 6.78
N LEU A 367 -1.34 -7.94 6.94
CA LEU A 367 -1.99 -7.25 8.06
C LEU A 367 -1.76 -7.98 9.38
N VAL A 368 -1.79 -9.31 9.40
CA VAL A 368 -1.42 -10.09 10.59
C VAL A 368 0.02 -9.79 11.02
N HIS A 369 0.97 -9.76 10.07
CA HIS A 369 2.35 -9.37 10.36
C HIS A 369 2.43 -7.92 10.91
N ARG A 370 1.64 -6.99 10.35
CA ARG A 370 1.59 -5.59 10.84
C ARG A 370 1.02 -5.49 12.25
N ILE A 371 0.02 -6.31 12.62
CA ILE A 371 -0.53 -6.37 13.98
C ILE A 371 0.59 -6.65 14.99
N TYR A 372 1.39 -7.69 14.75
CA TYR A 372 2.50 -8.01 15.66
C TYR A 372 3.51 -6.87 15.80
N ARG A 373 3.89 -6.23 14.71
CA ARG A 373 4.81 -5.07 14.74
C ARG A 373 4.24 -3.85 15.46
N ASP A 374 2.95 -3.59 15.30
CA ASP A 374 2.29 -2.46 15.96
C ASP A 374 2.11 -2.73 17.45
N GLU A 375 1.73 -3.96 17.84
CA GLU A 375 1.63 -4.36 19.24
C GLU A 375 2.98 -4.36 19.97
N GLU A 376 4.06 -4.83 19.32
CA GLU A 376 5.43 -4.74 19.83
C GLU A 376 5.82 -3.28 20.12
N LYS A 377 5.60 -2.39 19.12
CA LYS A 377 5.84 -0.96 19.29
C LYS A 377 5.01 -0.34 20.42
N CYS A 378 3.75 -0.73 20.55
CA CYS A 378 2.88 -0.26 21.64
C CYS A 378 3.35 -0.77 23.00
N LYS A 379 3.78 -2.03 23.07
CA LYS A 379 4.35 -2.64 24.27
C LYS A 379 5.63 -1.94 24.72
N ASP A 380 6.55 -1.68 23.78
CA ASP A 380 7.79 -0.95 24.04
C ASP A 380 7.52 0.47 24.55
N LYS A 381 6.47 1.12 24.02
CA LYS A 381 6.12 2.49 24.37
C LYS A 381 5.37 2.61 25.68
N TYR A 382 4.40 1.74 25.96
CA TYR A 382 3.45 1.89 27.05
C TYR A 382 3.68 0.87 28.20
N GLY A 383 4.53 -0.15 28.00
CA GLY A 383 4.86 -1.16 29.02
C GLY A 383 3.62 -1.85 29.58
N LYS A 384 3.48 -1.83 30.91
CA LYS A 384 2.36 -2.44 31.64
C LYS A 384 0.98 -1.91 31.23
N TYR A 385 0.88 -0.62 30.86
CA TYR A 385 -0.39 -0.03 30.42
C TYR A 385 -0.89 -0.66 29.13
N TRP A 386 0.01 -1.16 28.26
CA TRP A 386 -0.40 -1.89 27.06
C TRP A 386 -1.02 -3.24 27.41
N ASP A 387 -0.50 -3.94 28.43
CA ASP A 387 -1.07 -5.20 28.90
C ASP A 387 -2.48 -4.99 29.47
N GLU A 388 -2.66 -3.97 30.32
CA GLU A 388 -3.97 -3.58 30.87
C GLU A 388 -4.96 -3.20 29.76
N TYR A 389 -4.50 -2.50 28.71
CA TYR A 389 -5.33 -2.20 27.55
C TYR A 389 -5.76 -3.47 26.81
N CYS A 390 -4.83 -4.43 26.62
CA CYS A 390 -5.13 -5.71 25.99
C CYS A 390 -6.12 -6.58 26.78
N GLU A 391 -6.14 -6.48 28.09
CA GLU A 391 -7.14 -7.14 28.92
C GLU A 391 -8.54 -6.55 28.73
N LYS A 392 -8.64 -5.24 28.54
CA LYS A 392 -9.91 -4.54 28.28
C LYS A 392 -10.40 -4.75 26.86
N VAL A 393 -9.51 -4.62 25.85
CA VAL A 393 -9.80 -4.82 24.43
C VAL A 393 -9.14 -6.12 23.98
N LYS A 394 -9.81 -7.22 24.21
CA LYS A 394 -9.24 -8.58 24.06
C LYS A 394 -8.93 -8.98 22.62
N PHE A 395 -9.74 -8.54 21.67
CA PHE A 395 -9.65 -8.99 20.29
C PHE A 395 -8.66 -8.14 19.49
N ARG A 396 -7.85 -8.81 18.65
CA ARG A 396 -6.89 -8.18 17.77
C ARG A 396 -7.53 -7.69 16.48
N LEU A 397 -8.33 -8.55 15.85
CA LEU A 397 -8.85 -8.33 14.51
C LEU A 397 -10.38 -8.50 14.45
N ILE A 398 -10.87 -9.70 14.74
CA ILE A 398 -12.30 -10.05 14.65
C ILE A 398 -12.88 -10.20 16.03
N PRO A 399 -13.84 -9.33 16.43
CA PRO A 399 -14.49 -9.45 17.74
C PRO A 399 -15.10 -10.84 17.95
N GLY A 400 -14.82 -11.46 19.09
CA GLY A 400 -15.29 -12.79 19.45
C GLY A 400 -14.44 -13.95 18.92
N ILE A 401 -13.45 -13.72 18.05
CA ILE A 401 -12.65 -14.78 17.41
C ILE A 401 -11.15 -14.59 17.68
N TYR A 402 -10.58 -13.45 17.26
CA TYR A 402 -9.12 -13.22 17.31
C TYR A 402 -8.76 -11.78 17.65
#